data_0412b7818532f952e1d0bd66690a96bb
#
_entry.id   0412b7818532f952e1d0bd66690a96bb
#
_cell.length_a   1.000
_cell.length_b   1.000
_cell.length_c   1.000
_cell.angle_alpha   90.00
_cell.angle_beta   90.00
_cell.angle_gamma   90.00
#
_symmetry.space_group_name_H-M   'P 1'
#
loop_
_entity.id
_entity.type
_entity.pdbx_description
1 polymer ?
#
loop_
_entity_poly.entity_id
_entity_poly.type
_entity_poly.pdbx_seq_one_letter_code
_entity_poly.pdbx_strand_id
1 'polypeptide(L)'
;MGSEMCIRDRDMALIVSKAPCTVVGTFTSNVVKAAPVLWDKQIVEHSAFAQAVVVNSGIANACTGKQGLDCCEAEAKCAGELLGVPTDAVLVASTGVIGMQIPVDKITAGIEKLVAAKADTLEAGSDAAHAIMTTDTHKKEYAIQFELGGKTCTVGAIGKGSGMIAPNMATMLAFYTTDAAVSPALLEKALKTVVPGTYNQMSVDLDTSTNDTLIIMASGLAGNPEICEENADYDAFVAALTAIAEHMCAEHAGDGEGATHLITCEVTHAPDLKTA
;
A
#
# COMPACT_ATOMS: atom_id res chain seq x y z
N MET A 1 -7.90 20.86 -25.10
CA MET A 1 -6.71 19.97 -25.12
C MET A 1 -7.17 18.65 -24.57
N GLY A 2 -7.36 17.65 -25.41
CA GLY A 2 -7.69 16.30 -24.98
C GLY A 2 -6.49 15.74 -24.23
N SER A 3 -6.64 15.50 -22.95
CA SER A 3 -5.70 14.68 -22.22
C SER A 3 -5.81 13.27 -22.80
N GLU A 4 -4.90 12.88 -23.66
CA GLU A 4 -4.61 11.47 -23.85
C GLU A 4 -4.18 10.98 -22.45
N MET A 5 -5.11 10.32 -21.74
CA MET A 5 -4.71 9.50 -20.60
C MET A 5 -3.65 8.56 -21.14
N CYS A 6 -2.44 8.64 -20.57
CA CYS A 6 -1.39 7.70 -20.90
C CYS A 6 -1.93 6.30 -20.69
N ILE A 7 -2.35 5.65 -21.76
CA ILE A 7 -2.61 4.22 -21.80
C ILE A 7 -1.21 3.61 -21.77
N ARG A 8 -0.69 3.42 -20.55
CA ARG A 8 0.40 2.47 -20.36
C ARG A 8 -0.22 1.10 -20.54
N ASP A 9 0.49 0.18 -21.14
CA ASP A 9 0.03 -1.19 -21.37
C ASP A 9 -0.27 -1.97 -20.08
N ARG A 10 -0.10 -1.34 -18.90
CA ARG A 10 -0.25 -1.90 -17.55
C ARG A 10 -0.78 -0.81 -16.62
N ASP A 11 -2.09 -0.75 -16.44
CA ASP A 11 -2.76 0.22 -15.56
C ASP A 11 -3.40 -0.45 -14.32
N MET A 12 -3.12 -1.73 -14.09
CA MET A 12 -3.66 -2.49 -12.98
C MET A 12 -2.64 -3.47 -12.42
N ALA A 13 -2.71 -3.70 -11.11
CA ALA A 13 -1.95 -4.71 -10.40
C ALA A 13 -2.88 -5.55 -9.51
N LEU A 14 -2.47 -6.79 -9.26
CA LEU A 14 -3.12 -7.71 -8.33
C LEU A 14 -2.06 -8.32 -7.42
N ILE A 15 -2.19 -8.10 -6.13
CA ILE A 15 -1.36 -8.73 -5.08
C ILE A 15 -2.22 -9.82 -4.44
N VAL A 16 -1.73 -11.06 -4.41
CA VAL A 16 -2.47 -12.20 -3.86
C VAL A 16 -1.57 -13.00 -2.93
N SER A 17 -2.05 -13.24 -1.73
CA SER A 17 -1.41 -14.19 -0.80
C SER A 17 -1.91 -15.60 -1.01
N LYS A 18 -1.01 -16.59 -0.83
CA LYS A 18 -1.35 -18.03 -0.84
C LYS A 18 -2.18 -18.46 0.38
N ALA A 19 -2.21 -17.64 1.42
CA ALA A 19 -2.96 -17.88 2.65
C ALA A 19 -3.66 -16.59 3.11
N PRO A 20 -4.73 -16.68 3.90
CA PRO A 20 -5.29 -15.51 4.58
C PRO A 20 -4.21 -14.80 5.40
N CYS A 21 -4.12 -13.48 5.26
CA CYS A 21 -3.14 -12.66 5.97
C CYS A 21 -3.79 -11.87 7.09
N THR A 22 -3.09 -11.74 8.21
CA THR A 22 -3.35 -10.61 9.11
C THR A 22 -3.09 -9.33 8.34
N VAL A 23 -4.03 -8.38 8.38
CA VAL A 23 -3.91 -7.11 7.67
C VAL A 23 -4.06 -5.93 8.60
N VAL A 24 -3.23 -4.94 8.40
CA VAL A 24 -3.35 -3.62 9.02
C VAL A 24 -3.09 -2.55 7.97
N GLY A 25 -3.62 -1.35 8.20
CA GLY A 25 -3.42 -0.24 7.27
C GLY A 25 -3.49 1.11 7.96
N THR A 26 -2.87 2.08 7.33
CA THR A 26 -3.03 3.49 7.64
C THR A 26 -3.44 4.23 6.38
N PHE A 27 -4.30 5.22 6.55
CA PHE A 27 -5.03 5.86 5.47
C PHE A 27 -4.96 7.38 5.59
N THR A 28 -5.23 8.04 4.49
CA THR A 28 -5.23 9.51 4.42
C THR A 28 -5.99 10.17 5.58
N SER A 29 -5.41 11.24 6.09
CA SER A 29 -6.06 12.13 7.05
C SER A 29 -7.02 13.13 6.40
N ASN A 30 -7.05 13.22 5.05
CA ASN A 30 -7.97 14.10 4.32
C ASN A 30 -9.43 13.82 4.71
N VAL A 31 -10.21 14.88 4.89
CA VAL A 31 -11.65 14.76 5.20
C VAL A 31 -12.44 14.21 4.02
N VAL A 32 -11.96 14.46 2.78
CA VAL A 32 -12.50 13.90 1.54
C VAL A 32 -11.76 12.62 1.21
N LYS A 33 -12.25 11.49 1.71
CA LYS A 33 -11.68 10.17 1.44
C LYS A 33 -12.23 9.57 0.16
N ALA A 34 -11.35 8.99 -0.65
CA ALA A 34 -11.74 8.21 -1.82
C ALA A 34 -12.53 6.95 -1.43
N ALA A 35 -13.35 6.45 -2.34
CA ALA A 35 -14.13 5.24 -2.11
C ALA A 35 -13.28 4.01 -1.74
N PRO A 36 -12.12 3.74 -2.38
CA PRO A 36 -11.22 2.65 -1.97
C PRO A 36 -10.76 2.77 -0.52
N VAL A 37 -10.41 3.98 -0.07
CA VAL A 37 -9.99 4.22 1.31
C VAL A 37 -11.10 3.85 2.31
N LEU A 38 -12.35 4.20 1.99
CA LEU A 38 -13.50 3.85 2.84
C LEU A 38 -13.76 2.34 2.84
N TRP A 39 -13.63 1.68 1.69
CA TRP A 39 -13.77 0.23 1.53
C TRP A 39 -12.71 -0.52 2.35
N ASP A 40 -11.45 -0.19 2.14
CA ASP A 40 -10.33 -0.87 2.80
C ASP A 40 -10.34 -0.65 4.32
N LYS A 41 -10.64 0.58 4.75
CA LYS A 41 -10.74 0.92 6.17
C LYS A 41 -11.79 0.07 6.88
N GLN A 42 -12.94 -0.16 6.26
CA GLN A 42 -13.98 -1.02 6.81
C GLN A 42 -13.47 -2.46 6.99
N ILE A 43 -12.76 -3.02 6.01
CA ILE A 43 -12.18 -4.37 6.09
C ILE A 43 -11.14 -4.45 7.21
N VAL A 44 -10.18 -3.53 7.23
CA VAL A 44 -9.09 -3.50 8.22
C VAL A 44 -9.62 -3.35 9.65
N GLU A 45 -10.63 -2.49 9.86
CA GLU A 45 -11.20 -2.25 11.19
C GLU A 45 -12.09 -3.38 11.71
N HIS A 46 -12.76 -4.14 10.84
CA HIS A 46 -13.76 -5.15 11.25
C HIS A 46 -13.27 -6.58 11.10
N SER A 47 -12.50 -6.88 10.06
CA SER A 47 -12.07 -8.24 9.75
C SER A 47 -10.64 -8.50 10.21
N ALA A 48 -9.74 -7.53 10.09
CA ALA A 48 -8.30 -7.65 10.30
C ALA A 48 -7.63 -8.75 9.44
N PHE A 49 -8.33 -9.27 8.41
CA PHE A 49 -7.83 -10.28 7.48
C PHE A 49 -8.09 -9.88 6.05
N ALA A 50 -7.10 -10.07 5.19
CA ALA A 50 -7.22 -9.92 3.75
C ALA A 50 -6.37 -10.98 3.02
N GLN A 51 -6.66 -11.20 1.75
CA GLN A 51 -5.91 -12.16 0.94
C GLN A 51 -5.51 -11.62 -0.43
N ALA A 52 -6.15 -10.54 -0.87
CA ALA A 52 -5.82 -9.90 -2.13
C ALA A 52 -5.95 -8.37 -2.06
N VAL A 53 -5.22 -7.68 -2.93
CA VAL A 53 -5.37 -6.24 -3.19
C VAL A 53 -5.47 -6.05 -4.70
N VAL A 54 -6.54 -5.40 -5.16
CA VAL A 54 -6.68 -4.94 -6.55
C VAL A 54 -6.29 -3.47 -6.60
N VAL A 55 -5.40 -3.11 -7.50
CA VAL A 55 -4.93 -1.72 -7.65
C VAL A 55 -5.15 -1.27 -9.08
N ASN A 56 -5.71 -0.07 -9.27
CA ASN A 56 -5.72 0.58 -10.57
C ASN A 56 -5.00 1.93 -10.54
N SER A 57 -4.33 2.26 -11.65
CA SER A 57 -3.79 3.60 -11.93
C SER A 57 -4.61 4.28 -13.03
N GLY A 58 -4.62 5.64 -13.01
CA GLY A 58 -5.31 6.48 -14.00
C GLY A 58 -6.59 7.15 -13.50
N ILE A 59 -7.39 6.49 -12.67
CA ILE A 59 -8.61 7.05 -12.05
C ILE A 59 -8.58 6.79 -10.56
N ALA A 60 -8.70 7.85 -9.76
CA ALA A 60 -8.57 7.80 -8.30
C ALA A 60 -9.80 7.25 -7.57
N ASN A 61 -10.95 7.16 -8.23
CA ASN A 61 -12.24 6.84 -7.57
C ASN A 61 -12.52 7.72 -6.34
N ALA A 62 -12.14 8.98 -6.42
CA ALA A 62 -12.33 10.00 -5.39
C ALA A 62 -13.40 10.99 -5.82
N CYS A 63 -14.20 11.50 -4.88
CA CYS A 63 -15.36 12.36 -5.13
C CYS A 63 -16.42 11.72 -6.05
N THR A 64 -16.58 10.41 -5.99
CA THR A 64 -17.48 9.61 -6.85
C THR A 64 -18.77 9.17 -6.15
N GLY A 65 -18.92 9.54 -4.87
CA GLY A 65 -20.12 9.26 -4.07
C GLY A 65 -20.40 7.75 -3.91
N LYS A 66 -21.68 7.41 -3.80
CA LYS A 66 -22.10 6.01 -3.61
C LYS A 66 -21.66 5.11 -4.77
N GLN A 67 -21.70 5.60 -5.99
CA GLN A 67 -21.29 4.83 -7.17
C GLN A 67 -19.84 4.38 -7.06
N GLY A 68 -18.95 5.21 -6.49
CA GLY A 68 -17.56 4.82 -6.27
C GLY A 68 -17.41 3.63 -5.31
N LEU A 69 -18.21 3.57 -4.24
CA LEU A 69 -18.26 2.42 -3.33
C LEU A 69 -18.84 1.17 -3.99
N ASP A 70 -19.91 1.32 -4.78
CA ASP A 70 -20.50 0.22 -5.55
C ASP A 70 -19.46 -0.36 -6.55
N CYS A 71 -18.56 0.49 -7.09
CA CYS A 71 -17.43 0.04 -7.92
C CYS A 71 -16.43 -0.79 -7.12
N CYS A 72 -16.01 -0.33 -5.92
CA CYS A 72 -15.09 -1.09 -5.06
C CYS A 72 -15.66 -2.47 -4.71
N GLU A 73 -16.95 -2.56 -4.38
CA GLU A 73 -17.63 -3.83 -4.13
C GLU A 73 -17.62 -4.75 -5.36
N ALA A 74 -17.89 -4.20 -6.53
CA ALA A 74 -17.87 -4.97 -7.79
C ALA A 74 -16.47 -5.50 -8.12
N GLU A 75 -15.43 -4.71 -7.92
CA GLU A 75 -14.03 -5.09 -8.10
C GLU A 75 -13.63 -6.21 -7.12
N ALA A 76 -13.90 -6.01 -5.84
CA ALA A 76 -13.60 -6.97 -4.80
C ALA A 76 -14.36 -8.28 -4.99
N LYS A 77 -15.63 -8.22 -5.40
CA LYS A 77 -16.45 -9.39 -5.71
C LYS A 77 -15.89 -10.16 -6.90
N CYS A 78 -15.57 -9.47 -7.99
CA CYS A 78 -14.99 -10.09 -9.19
C CYS A 78 -13.68 -10.81 -8.86
N ALA A 79 -12.76 -10.14 -8.17
CA ALA A 79 -11.50 -10.74 -7.76
C ALA A 79 -11.71 -11.91 -6.78
N GLY A 80 -12.62 -11.76 -5.81
CA GLY A 80 -12.94 -12.80 -4.83
C GLY A 80 -13.50 -14.07 -5.49
N GLU A 81 -14.44 -13.94 -6.42
CA GLU A 81 -15.01 -15.07 -7.16
C GLU A 81 -13.95 -15.81 -7.99
N LEU A 82 -13.07 -15.09 -8.66
CA LEU A 82 -12.00 -15.66 -9.50
C LEU A 82 -10.88 -16.30 -8.70
N LEU A 83 -10.59 -15.79 -7.50
CA LEU A 83 -9.55 -16.30 -6.61
C LEU A 83 -10.06 -17.36 -5.63
N GLY A 84 -11.39 -17.49 -5.48
CA GLY A 84 -12.00 -18.37 -4.49
C GLY A 84 -11.85 -17.85 -3.06
N VAL A 85 -11.83 -16.52 -2.86
CA VAL A 85 -11.72 -15.87 -1.54
C VAL A 85 -12.97 -14.99 -1.28
N PRO A 86 -13.34 -14.73 -0.02
CA PRO A 86 -14.45 -13.86 0.31
C PRO A 86 -14.24 -12.43 -0.24
N THR A 87 -15.34 -11.77 -0.60
CA THR A 87 -15.30 -10.37 -1.09
C THR A 87 -14.69 -9.41 -0.07
N ASP A 88 -14.97 -9.62 1.21
CA ASP A 88 -14.44 -8.85 2.35
C ASP A 88 -13.00 -9.23 2.73
N ALA A 89 -12.36 -10.12 1.98
CA ALA A 89 -10.93 -10.40 2.04
C ALA A 89 -10.15 -9.75 0.87
N VAL A 90 -10.80 -8.93 0.04
CA VAL A 90 -10.19 -8.23 -1.09
C VAL A 90 -10.19 -6.73 -0.84
N LEU A 91 -9.02 -6.15 -0.75
CA LEU A 91 -8.79 -4.72 -0.68
C LEU A 91 -8.75 -4.11 -2.09
N VAL A 92 -9.05 -2.83 -2.20
CA VAL A 92 -9.10 -2.10 -3.48
C VAL A 92 -8.37 -0.78 -3.34
N ALA A 93 -7.44 -0.48 -4.22
CA ALA A 93 -6.75 0.80 -4.23
C ALA A 93 -6.79 1.44 -5.61
N SER A 94 -6.95 2.75 -5.65
CA SER A 94 -7.03 3.52 -6.89
C SER A 94 -6.16 4.77 -6.81
N THR A 95 -5.62 5.20 -7.94
CA THR A 95 -4.85 6.44 -8.04
C THR A 95 -5.02 7.06 -9.43
N GLY A 96 -4.90 8.38 -9.54
CA GLY A 96 -5.01 9.13 -10.80
C GLY A 96 -6.01 10.27 -10.71
N VAL A 97 -6.81 10.46 -11.75
CA VAL A 97 -7.73 11.61 -11.87
C VAL A 97 -8.88 11.52 -10.86
N ILE A 98 -9.12 12.63 -10.14
CA ILE A 98 -10.21 12.80 -9.17
C ILE A 98 -11.49 13.23 -9.89
N GLY A 99 -12.66 12.78 -9.43
CA GLY A 99 -13.99 13.19 -9.94
C GLY A 99 -14.48 12.38 -11.13
N MET A 100 -13.67 11.44 -11.65
CA MET A 100 -14.09 10.52 -12.72
C MET A 100 -14.63 9.22 -12.13
N GLN A 101 -15.71 8.72 -12.72
CA GLN A 101 -16.23 7.39 -12.39
C GLN A 101 -15.36 6.30 -12.99
N ILE A 102 -15.15 5.23 -12.25
CA ILE A 102 -14.41 4.06 -12.73
C ILE A 102 -15.24 3.31 -13.79
N PRO A 103 -14.64 2.95 -14.94
CA PRO A 103 -15.29 2.09 -15.92
C PRO A 103 -15.23 0.63 -15.45
N VAL A 104 -16.19 0.22 -14.61
CA VAL A 104 -16.22 -1.08 -13.91
C VAL A 104 -16.02 -2.24 -14.88
N ASP A 105 -16.66 -2.24 -16.05
CA ASP A 105 -16.53 -3.32 -17.02
C ASP A 105 -15.08 -3.50 -17.52
N LYS A 106 -14.32 -2.40 -17.62
CA LYS A 106 -12.91 -2.47 -18.00
C LYS A 106 -12.04 -3.00 -16.87
N ILE A 107 -12.34 -2.57 -15.64
CA ILE A 107 -11.61 -3.02 -14.44
C ILE A 107 -11.85 -4.50 -14.22
N THR A 108 -13.09 -4.98 -14.26
CA THR A 108 -13.39 -6.41 -14.06
C THR A 108 -12.76 -7.28 -15.14
N ALA A 109 -12.79 -6.86 -16.40
CA ALA A 109 -12.07 -7.54 -17.49
C ALA A 109 -10.53 -7.51 -17.28
N GLY A 110 -10.01 -6.46 -16.64
CA GLY A 110 -8.61 -6.37 -16.22
C GLY A 110 -8.28 -7.36 -15.12
N ILE A 111 -9.14 -7.49 -14.10
CA ILE A 111 -8.98 -8.45 -13.00
C ILE A 111 -8.94 -9.88 -13.52
N GLU A 112 -9.81 -10.26 -14.47
CA GLU A 112 -9.79 -11.59 -15.12
C GLU A 112 -8.41 -11.91 -15.73
N LYS A 113 -7.83 -10.93 -16.45
CA LYS A 113 -6.50 -11.08 -17.06
C LYS A 113 -5.40 -11.19 -16.01
N LEU A 114 -5.45 -10.37 -14.95
CA LEU A 114 -4.48 -10.40 -13.87
C LEU A 114 -4.50 -11.73 -13.11
N VAL A 115 -5.69 -12.26 -12.82
CA VAL A 115 -5.82 -13.57 -12.17
C VAL A 115 -5.27 -14.69 -13.05
N ALA A 116 -5.49 -14.63 -14.36
CA ALA A 116 -4.93 -15.60 -15.30
C ALA A 116 -3.40 -15.51 -15.44
N ALA A 117 -2.85 -14.29 -15.33
CA ALA A 117 -1.42 -14.00 -15.52
C ALA A 117 -0.59 -14.02 -14.23
N LYS A 118 -1.24 -14.15 -13.05
CA LYS A 118 -0.53 -14.09 -11.76
C LYS A 118 0.60 -15.10 -11.68
N ALA A 119 1.75 -14.67 -11.19
CA ALA A 119 2.94 -15.50 -11.03
C ALA A 119 3.67 -15.17 -9.72
N ASP A 120 4.38 -16.16 -9.20
CA ASP A 120 5.19 -16.05 -7.98
C ASP A 120 6.66 -15.86 -8.39
N THR A 121 6.96 -14.72 -8.99
CA THR A 121 8.29 -14.35 -9.49
C THR A 121 8.63 -12.91 -9.16
N LEU A 122 9.92 -12.58 -9.06
CA LEU A 122 10.39 -11.21 -8.88
C LEU A 122 9.95 -10.31 -10.04
N GLU A 123 9.90 -10.84 -11.26
CA GLU A 123 9.44 -10.09 -12.44
C GLU A 123 7.97 -9.69 -12.30
N ALA A 124 7.08 -10.60 -11.88
CA ALA A 124 5.68 -10.28 -11.63
C ALA A 124 5.50 -9.21 -10.54
N GLY A 125 6.28 -9.27 -9.46
CA GLY A 125 6.30 -8.22 -8.43
C GLY A 125 6.73 -6.86 -8.99
N SER A 126 7.78 -6.86 -9.78
CA SER A 126 8.32 -5.68 -10.47
C SER A 126 7.32 -5.10 -11.49
N ASP A 127 6.59 -5.96 -12.20
CA ASP A 127 5.51 -5.56 -13.10
C ASP A 127 4.35 -4.91 -12.34
N ALA A 128 4.00 -5.43 -11.17
CA ALA A 128 2.99 -4.83 -10.30
C ALA A 128 3.42 -3.44 -9.81
N ALA A 129 4.69 -3.29 -9.37
CA ALA A 129 5.23 -1.99 -8.98
C ALA A 129 5.18 -0.97 -10.12
N HIS A 130 5.45 -1.39 -11.36
CA HIS A 130 5.36 -0.53 -12.54
C HIS A 130 3.92 -0.15 -12.89
N ALA A 131 2.97 -1.09 -12.76
CA ALA A 131 1.57 -0.89 -13.12
C ALA A 131 0.83 0.12 -12.23
N ILE A 132 1.28 0.32 -10.99
CA ILE A 132 0.65 1.26 -10.05
C ILE A 132 1.17 2.70 -10.18
N MET A 133 2.21 2.95 -10.99
CA MET A 133 2.78 4.28 -11.21
C MET A 133 1.79 5.22 -11.91
N THR A 134 1.92 6.52 -11.63
CA THR A 134 1.21 7.59 -12.35
C THR A 134 2.20 8.57 -12.97
N THR A 135 2.64 9.55 -12.21
CA THR A 135 3.64 10.54 -12.60
C THR A 135 5.05 10.14 -12.17
N ASP A 136 5.16 9.03 -11.46
CA ASP A 136 6.44 8.44 -11.04
C ASP A 136 7.39 8.23 -12.22
N THR A 137 8.67 8.54 -12.07
CA THR A 137 9.69 8.37 -13.13
C THR A 137 10.29 6.96 -13.10
N HIS A 138 10.23 6.29 -11.97
CA HIS A 138 10.67 4.90 -11.80
C HIS A 138 9.80 4.16 -10.79
N LYS A 139 9.79 2.83 -10.88
CA LYS A 139 9.10 1.95 -9.93
C LYS A 139 9.83 1.95 -8.59
N LYS A 140 9.06 1.85 -7.51
CA LYS A 140 9.56 1.77 -6.15
C LYS A 140 9.25 0.40 -5.59
N GLU A 141 10.27 -0.41 -5.41
CA GLU A 141 10.18 -1.76 -4.88
C GLU A 141 11.41 -2.08 -4.03
N TYR A 142 11.21 -2.68 -2.88
CA TYR A 142 12.29 -3.09 -2.00
C TYR A 142 11.90 -4.31 -1.16
N ALA A 143 12.88 -5.11 -0.78
CA ALA A 143 12.66 -6.23 0.12
C ALA A 143 13.90 -6.47 0.99
N ILE A 144 13.65 -6.91 2.23
CA ILE A 144 14.70 -7.29 3.17
C ILE A 144 14.36 -8.62 3.83
N GLN A 145 15.40 -9.35 4.21
CA GLN A 145 15.30 -10.57 5.01
C GLN A 145 15.82 -10.33 6.43
N PHE A 146 15.21 -10.98 7.38
CA PHE A 146 15.54 -10.88 8.80
C PHE A 146 15.15 -12.16 9.53
N GLU A 147 15.66 -12.36 10.75
CA GLU A 147 15.45 -13.61 11.51
C GLU A 147 14.43 -13.38 12.62
N LEU A 148 13.45 -14.28 12.74
CA LEU A 148 12.47 -14.35 13.82
C LEU A 148 12.35 -15.76 14.35
N GLY A 149 12.64 -15.98 15.65
CA GLY A 149 12.50 -17.30 16.27
C GLY A 149 13.29 -18.40 15.55
N GLY A 150 14.45 -18.07 14.96
CA GLY A 150 15.28 -18.98 14.18
C GLY A 150 14.73 -19.32 12.80
N LYS A 151 13.85 -18.51 12.24
CA LYS A 151 13.33 -18.59 10.87
C LYS A 151 13.69 -17.34 10.10
N THR A 152 14.16 -17.48 8.88
CA THR A 152 14.34 -16.37 7.97
C THR A 152 12.98 -15.92 7.46
N CYS A 153 12.64 -14.68 7.77
CA CYS A 153 11.43 -14.02 7.29
C CYS A 153 11.80 -12.94 6.26
N THR A 154 10.84 -12.62 5.41
CA THR A 154 11.02 -11.59 4.39
C THR A 154 9.89 -10.57 4.52
N VAL A 155 10.22 -9.28 4.39
CA VAL A 155 9.26 -8.23 4.12
C VAL A 155 9.60 -7.57 2.79
N GLY A 156 8.61 -7.46 1.91
CA GLY A 156 8.71 -6.77 0.64
C GLY A 156 7.70 -5.64 0.55
N ALA A 157 8.03 -4.59 -0.18
CA ALA A 157 7.15 -3.47 -0.44
C ALA A 157 7.19 -3.08 -1.91
N ILE A 158 6.04 -2.69 -2.44
CA ILE A 158 5.91 -1.89 -3.65
C ILE A 158 5.16 -0.61 -3.31
N GLY A 159 5.51 0.48 -4.00
CA GLY A 159 4.85 1.75 -3.76
C GLY A 159 4.85 2.67 -4.97
N LYS A 160 4.01 3.68 -4.92
CA LYS A 160 3.96 4.77 -5.89
C LYS A 160 3.66 6.10 -5.19
N GLY A 161 4.17 7.16 -5.73
CA GLY A 161 3.94 8.54 -5.31
C GLY A 161 5.11 9.42 -5.72
N SER A 162 4.80 10.53 -6.36
CA SER A 162 5.75 11.56 -6.81
C SER A 162 5.19 12.97 -6.71
N GLY A 163 3.88 13.14 -6.53
CA GLY A 163 3.18 14.41 -6.29
C GLY A 163 2.01 14.26 -5.37
N MET A 164 1.46 15.40 -4.90
CA MET A 164 0.41 15.49 -3.89
C MET A 164 0.86 14.82 -2.57
N ILE A 165 2.10 15.11 -2.13
CA ILE A 165 2.73 14.49 -0.97
C ILE A 165 2.93 15.52 0.15
N ALA A 166 2.26 15.30 1.30
CA ALA A 166 2.34 16.11 2.51
C ALA A 166 2.55 15.26 3.76
N PRO A 167 3.13 15.78 4.86
CA PRO A 167 3.23 15.05 6.12
C PRO A 167 1.87 14.53 6.62
N ASN A 168 1.88 13.51 7.47
CA ASN A 168 0.71 12.81 8.02
C ASN A 168 -0.11 12.01 6.99
N MET A 169 0.53 11.05 6.37
CA MET A 169 0.05 10.25 5.24
C MET A 169 -0.04 11.11 3.97
N ALA A 170 1.06 11.09 3.28
CA ALA A 170 1.29 11.73 1.99
C ALA A 170 0.72 10.88 0.85
N THR A 171 0.46 11.46 -0.30
CA THR A 171 -0.09 10.78 -1.48
C THR A 171 0.79 9.65 -1.94
N MET A 172 0.50 8.50 -1.41
CA MET A 172 1.14 7.28 -1.82
C MET A 172 0.19 6.10 -1.75
N LEU A 173 0.44 5.14 -2.57
CA LEU A 173 -0.01 3.78 -2.34
C LEU A 173 1.23 2.97 -1.99
N ALA A 174 1.21 2.29 -0.86
CA ALA A 174 2.28 1.40 -0.44
C ALA A 174 1.71 0.08 0.07
N PHE A 175 2.16 -1.01 -0.53
CA PHE A 175 1.71 -2.35 -0.20
C PHE A 175 2.90 -3.16 0.29
N TYR A 176 2.83 -3.54 1.56
CA TYR A 176 3.82 -4.37 2.22
C TYR A 176 3.29 -5.79 2.35
N THR A 177 4.10 -6.75 2.04
CA THR A 177 3.81 -8.17 2.26
C THR A 177 4.93 -8.80 3.05
N THR A 178 4.57 -9.64 4.03
CA THR A 178 5.54 -10.43 4.78
C THR A 178 5.04 -11.85 5.00
N ASP A 179 5.97 -12.77 5.05
CA ASP A 179 5.72 -14.16 5.42
C ASP A 179 5.82 -14.40 6.94
N ALA A 180 6.17 -13.38 7.72
CA ALA A 180 6.20 -13.45 9.18
C ALA A 180 4.81 -13.69 9.79
N ALA A 181 4.75 -14.47 10.87
CA ALA A 181 3.58 -14.65 11.70
C ALA A 181 3.59 -13.59 12.82
N VAL A 182 2.63 -12.65 12.77
CA VAL A 182 2.49 -11.55 13.73
C VAL A 182 1.01 -11.39 14.07
N SER A 183 0.67 -11.28 15.36
CA SER A 183 -0.70 -11.06 15.78
C SER A 183 -1.24 -9.71 15.30
N PRO A 184 -2.56 -9.57 15.04
CA PRO A 184 -3.15 -8.33 14.55
C PRO A 184 -2.80 -7.10 15.41
N ALA A 185 -2.86 -7.24 16.72
CA ALA A 185 -2.57 -6.15 17.66
C ALA A 185 -1.12 -5.66 17.57
N LEU A 186 -0.15 -6.58 17.44
CA LEU A 186 1.26 -6.22 17.34
C LEU A 186 1.63 -5.74 15.94
N LEU A 187 1.00 -6.26 14.89
CA LEU A 187 1.18 -5.74 13.54
C LEU A 187 0.69 -4.29 13.44
N GLU A 188 -0.49 -4.00 14.01
CA GLU A 188 -1.00 -2.62 14.10
C GLU A 188 -0.08 -1.71 14.92
N LYS A 189 0.41 -2.21 16.07
CA LYS A 189 1.36 -1.46 16.91
C LYS A 189 2.65 -1.17 16.17
N ALA A 190 3.22 -2.14 15.45
CA ALA A 190 4.42 -1.96 14.66
C ALA A 190 4.22 -0.87 13.60
N LEU A 191 3.10 -0.91 12.86
CA LEU A 191 2.77 0.12 11.88
C LEU A 191 2.67 1.51 12.52
N LYS A 192 1.97 1.63 13.65
CA LYS A 192 1.84 2.89 14.42
C LYS A 192 3.17 3.40 14.99
N THR A 193 4.13 2.52 15.20
CA THR A 193 5.48 2.89 15.64
C THR A 193 6.33 3.43 14.48
N VAL A 194 6.24 2.81 13.32
CA VAL A 194 7.10 3.11 12.15
C VAL A 194 6.63 4.36 11.40
N VAL A 195 5.33 4.48 11.12
CA VAL A 195 4.78 5.55 10.26
C VAL A 195 5.09 6.97 10.74
N PRO A 196 5.02 7.31 12.04
CA PRO A 196 5.33 8.67 12.49
C PRO A 196 6.76 9.12 12.22
N GLY A 197 7.73 8.21 12.26
CA GLY A 197 9.13 8.50 12.00
C GLY A 197 9.57 8.36 10.54
N THR A 198 8.67 7.94 9.65
CA THR A 198 8.96 7.68 8.24
C THR A 198 7.99 8.43 7.33
N TYR A 199 6.91 7.82 6.91
CA TYR A 199 5.95 8.37 5.96
C TYR A 199 5.35 9.72 6.38
N ASN A 200 5.11 9.92 7.67
CA ASN A 200 4.58 11.19 8.18
C ASN A 200 5.59 12.35 8.17
N GLN A 201 6.85 12.07 7.86
CA GLN A 201 7.90 13.10 7.74
C GLN A 201 8.24 13.44 6.29
N MET A 202 7.63 12.76 5.32
CA MET A 202 7.89 12.97 3.90
C MET A 202 6.99 14.08 3.34
N SER A 203 7.57 14.93 2.47
CA SER A 203 6.82 15.97 1.75
C SER A 203 7.44 16.22 0.37
N VAL A 204 6.59 16.57 -0.59
CA VAL A 204 6.99 17.06 -1.92
C VAL A 204 6.38 18.46 -2.15
N ASP A 205 5.08 18.62 -2.08
CA ASP A 205 4.33 19.83 -2.45
C ASP A 205 3.33 20.32 -1.38
N LEU A 206 3.22 19.61 -0.25
CA LEU A 206 2.31 19.90 0.87
C LEU A 206 0.82 19.68 0.56
N ASP A 207 0.46 19.08 -0.54
CA ASP A 207 -0.91 18.73 -0.86
C ASP A 207 -1.29 17.37 -0.25
N THR A 208 -2.42 17.29 0.47
CA THR A 208 -2.90 16.05 1.08
C THR A 208 -3.84 15.31 0.14
N SER A 209 -3.49 14.08 -0.20
CA SER A 209 -4.28 13.22 -1.09
C SER A 209 -5.59 12.74 -0.47
N THR A 210 -6.50 12.35 -1.35
CA THR A 210 -7.75 11.66 -1.01
C THR A 210 -7.59 10.14 -0.90
N ASN A 211 -6.46 9.57 -1.37
CA ASN A 211 -6.30 8.13 -1.63
C ASN A 211 -5.19 7.45 -0.84
N ASP A 212 -4.42 8.19 -0.02
CA ASP A 212 -3.28 7.59 0.69
C ASP A 212 -3.64 6.32 1.40
N THR A 213 -2.90 5.29 1.10
CA THR A 213 -3.12 3.94 1.64
C THR A 213 -1.78 3.24 1.82
N LEU A 214 -1.46 2.88 3.05
CA LEU A 214 -0.39 1.94 3.35
C LEU A 214 -1.00 0.71 3.99
N ILE A 215 -0.81 -0.46 3.36
CA ILE A 215 -1.31 -1.75 3.81
C ILE A 215 -0.12 -2.66 4.11
N ILE A 216 -0.21 -3.41 5.19
CA ILE A 216 0.69 -4.53 5.50
C ILE A 216 -0.13 -5.80 5.59
N MET A 217 0.27 -6.83 4.84
CA MET A 217 -0.31 -8.18 4.85
C MET A 217 0.73 -9.17 5.36
N ALA A 218 0.45 -9.84 6.48
CA ALA A 218 1.32 -10.83 7.10
C ALA A 218 0.70 -12.22 7.00
N SER A 219 1.34 -13.12 6.24
CA SER A 219 0.80 -14.44 5.91
C SER A 219 1.16 -15.57 6.89
N GLY A 220 2.20 -15.39 7.70
CA GLY A 220 2.70 -16.41 8.62
C GLY A 220 3.38 -17.61 7.95
N LEU A 221 3.60 -17.55 6.65
CA LEU A 221 4.13 -18.70 5.88
C LEU A 221 5.61 -19.01 6.12
N ALA A 222 6.39 -18.09 6.75
CA ALA A 222 7.75 -18.37 7.20
C ALA A 222 7.81 -19.45 8.28
N GLY A 223 6.72 -19.63 9.03
CA GLY A 223 6.61 -20.63 10.09
C GLY A 223 7.43 -20.26 11.33
N ASN A 224 7.70 -19.00 11.56
CA ASN A 224 8.21 -18.52 12.83
C ASN A 224 7.13 -18.64 13.92
N PRO A 225 7.50 -18.73 15.21
CA PRO A 225 6.54 -18.56 16.30
C PRO A 225 5.80 -17.24 16.13
N GLU A 226 4.46 -17.25 16.25
CA GLU A 226 3.69 -16.04 16.13
C GLU A 226 4.12 -15.00 17.18
N ILE A 227 4.40 -13.79 16.74
CA ILE A 227 4.72 -12.67 17.63
C ILE A 227 3.43 -12.21 18.30
N CYS A 228 3.23 -12.59 19.57
CA CYS A 228 2.07 -12.22 20.39
C CYS A 228 2.39 -11.27 21.55
N GLU A 229 3.66 -10.95 21.77
CA GLU A 229 4.15 -10.05 22.80
C GLU A 229 5.36 -9.24 22.33
N GLU A 230 5.63 -8.14 23.00
CA GLU A 230 6.80 -7.29 22.74
C GLU A 230 8.05 -7.95 23.32
N ASN A 231 8.82 -8.57 22.45
CA ASN A 231 10.06 -9.26 22.76
C ASN A 231 11.12 -8.96 21.68
N ALA A 232 12.26 -9.62 21.73
CA ALA A 232 13.35 -9.41 20.77
C ALA A 232 12.95 -9.66 19.32
N ASP A 233 12.05 -10.63 19.04
CA ASP A 233 11.52 -10.88 17.70
C ASP A 233 10.61 -9.73 17.23
N TYR A 234 9.79 -9.17 18.13
CA TYR A 234 9.00 -7.98 17.83
C TYR A 234 9.89 -6.77 17.50
N ASP A 235 10.95 -6.55 18.29
CA ASP A 235 11.90 -5.45 18.05
C ASP A 235 12.63 -5.64 16.70
N ALA A 236 13.02 -6.85 16.35
CA ALA A 236 13.61 -7.18 15.05
C ALA A 236 12.62 -6.94 13.90
N PHE A 237 11.35 -7.31 14.07
CA PHE A 237 10.29 -7.05 13.09
C PHE A 237 10.07 -5.54 12.88
N VAL A 238 9.97 -4.77 13.96
CA VAL A 238 9.82 -3.29 13.88
C VAL A 238 11.04 -2.66 13.21
N ALA A 239 12.26 -3.11 13.55
CA ALA A 239 13.48 -2.62 12.89
C ALA A 239 13.48 -2.91 11.39
N ALA A 240 13.05 -4.10 10.97
CA ALA A 240 12.92 -4.47 9.56
C ALA A 240 11.88 -3.58 8.84
N LEU A 241 10.71 -3.37 9.45
CA LEU A 241 9.68 -2.46 8.90
C LEU A 241 10.18 -1.02 8.81
N THR A 242 10.95 -0.54 9.80
CA THR A 242 11.52 0.81 9.79
C THR A 242 12.50 0.96 8.63
N ALA A 243 13.43 0.03 8.48
CA ALA A 243 14.43 0.09 7.43
C ALA A 243 13.83 0.10 6.01
N ILE A 244 12.79 -0.74 5.77
CA ILE A 244 12.12 -0.75 4.47
C ILE A 244 11.29 0.52 4.26
N ALA A 245 10.65 1.06 5.30
CA ALA A 245 9.87 2.30 5.23
C ALA A 245 10.76 3.51 4.96
N GLU A 246 11.91 3.63 5.62
CA GLU A 246 12.91 4.68 5.37
C GLU A 246 13.39 4.66 3.91
N HIS A 247 13.71 3.46 3.37
CA HIS A 247 14.10 3.31 1.98
C HIS A 247 12.98 3.78 1.04
N MET A 248 11.76 3.28 1.24
CA MET A 248 10.62 3.65 0.40
C MET A 248 10.31 5.15 0.47
N CYS A 249 10.42 5.78 1.63
CA CYS A 249 10.25 7.24 1.79
C CYS A 249 11.30 8.03 1.01
N ALA A 250 12.57 7.60 1.04
CA ALA A 250 13.63 8.23 0.28
C ALA A 250 13.40 8.13 -1.25
N GLU A 251 12.94 6.97 -1.73
CA GLU A 251 12.55 6.76 -3.12
C GLU A 251 11.37 7.66 -3.55
N HIS A 252 10.33 7.78 -2.70
CA HIS A 252 9.19 8.65 -2.99
C HIS A 252 9.59 10.12 -3.02
N ALA A 253 10.31 10.60 -2.01
CA ALA A 253 10.73 11.99 -1.92
C ALA A 253 11.75 12.36 -3.00
N GLY A 254 12.63 11.42 -3.35
CA GLY A 254 13.64 11.62 -4.42
C GLY A 254 13.03 11.69 -5.83
N ASP A 255 11.86 11.07 -6.02
CA ASP A 255 11.11 11.08 -7.29
C ASP A 255 10.01 12.15 -7.33
N GLY A 256 10.09 13.17 -6.46
CA GLY A 256 9.10 14.24 -6.41
C GLY A 256 8.93 14.96 -7.76
N GLU A 257 7.68 15.29 -8.14
CA GLU A 257 7.37 15.99 -9.39
C GLU A 257 8.17 17.29 -9.53
N GLY A 258 9.03 17.37 -10.56
CA GLY A 258 9.91 18.51 -10.79
C GLY A 258 11.11 18.61 -9.83
N ALA A 259 11.29 17.67 -8.91
CA ALA A 259 12.43 17.65 -8.00
C ALA A 259 13.74 17.36 -8.74
N THR A 260 14.77 18.11 -8.38
CA THR A 260 16.14 17.88 -8.86
C THR A 260 17.09 17.42 -7.75
N HIS A 261 16.63 17.47 -6.51
CA HIS A 261 17.39 17.12 -5.32
C HIS A 261 16.48 16.49 -4.27
N LEU A 262 16.99 15.48 -3.57
CA LEU A 262 16.43 15.01 -2.31
C LEU A 262 17.06 15.83 -1.17
N ILE A 263 16.22 16.46 -0.35
CA ILE A 263 16.65 17.25 0.81
C ILE A 263 16.30 16.48 2.07
N THR A 264 17.29 16.23 2.92
CA THR A 264 17.09 15.67 4.25
C THR A 264 17.26 16.79 5.28
N CYS A 265 16.23 17.01 6.12
CA CYS A 265 16.28 17.94 7.23
C CYS A 265 16.38 17.15 8.55
N GLU A 266 17.51 17.28 9.23
CA GLU A 266 17.73 16.67 10.52
C GLU A 266 17.50 17.70 11.64
N VAL A 267 16.53 17.41 12.53
CA VAL A 267 16.23 18.23 13.71
C VAL A 267 16.84 17.57 14.94
N THR A 268 17.81 18.23 15.56
CA THR A 268 18.50 17.72 16.76
C THR A 268 18.11 18.54 17.99
N HIS A 269 18.21 17.91 19.19
CA HIS A 269 17.94 18.53 20.48
C HIS A 269 16.48 18.96 20.69
N ALA A 270 15.53 18.51 19.91
CA ALA A 270 14.12 18.65 20.21
C ALA A 270 13.74 17.81 21.46
N PRO A 271 12.79 18.26 22.29
CA PRO A 271 12.38 17.50 23.48
C PRO A 271 11.77 16.14 23.16
N ASP A 272 11.10 16.02 22.03
CA ASP A 272 10.47 14.80 21.54
C ASP A 272 10.26 14.87 20.01
N LEU A 273 9.91 13.74 19.41
CA LEU A 273 9.67 13.63 17.96
C LEU A 273 8.53 14.53 17.46
N LYS A 274 7.49 14.76 18.27
CA LYS A 274 6.35 15.60 17.90
C LYS A 274 6.74 17.07 17.79
N THR A 275 7.70 17.49 18.60
CA THR A 275 8.20 18.89 18.60
C THR A 275 9.22 19.09 17.48
N ALA A 276 9.96 18.07 17.09
CA ALA A 276 10.87 18.09 15.95
C ALA A 276 10.13 18.27 14.63
#